data_8b20ace3545aa75c96667ff813086a4f
#
_entry.id   8b20ace3545aa75c96667ff813086a4f
#
_cell.length_a   1.000
_cell.length_b   1.000
_cell.length_c   1.000
_cell.angle_alpha   90.00
_cell.angle_beta   90.00
_cell.angle_gamma   90.00
#
_symmetry.space_group_name_H-M   'P 1'
#
loop_
_entity.id
_entity.type
_entity.pdbx_description
1 polymer ?
#
loop_
_entity_poly.entity_id
_entity_poly.type
_entity_poly.pdbx_seq_one_letter_code
_entity_poly.pdbx_strand_id
1 'polypeptide(L)'
;MSNAVTRGIRVTVTTQYLADQSEPGRYVFAYTVRIANEGPDVVQLRTRHWVITDAKGVVREVRGDGVVGATPVLTPGKDFEYTSGCVLTTPRGTMHGSYQMFREDGSAFDAEIAPFVLAAPTQGTDSNWLN
;
A
#
# COMPACT_ATOMS: atom_id res chain seq x y z
N MET A 1 -0.70 -0.74 9.46
CA MET A 1 -0.08 0.56 9.17
C MET A 1 1.40 0.40 8.94
N SER A 2 1.95 1.11 7.99
CA SER A 2 3.39 1.09 7.74
C SER A 2 3.90 2.49 7.44
N ASN A 3 5.22 2.65 7.56
CA ASN A 3 5.88 3.92 7.35
C ASN A 3 7.34 3.65 6.98
N ALA A 4 7.79 4.19 5.85
CA ALA A 4 9.17 4.09 5.42
C ALA A 4 9.59 5.40 4.76
N VAL A 5 10.84 5.76 4.91
CA VAL A 5 11.42 6.92 4.23
C VAL A 5 12.60 6.44 3.41
N THR A 6 12.58 6.74 2.11
CA THR A 6 13.65 6.43 1.17
C THR A 6 14.05 7.71 0.47
N ARG A 7 15.30 8.14 0.68
CA ARG A 7 15.86 9.34 0.04
C ARG A 7 14.93 10.56 0.15
N GLY A 8 14.37 10.75 1.35
CA GLY A 8 13.48 11.86 1.64
C GLY A 8 12.03 11.65 1.24
N ILE A 9 11.69 10.53 0.61
CA ILE A 9 10.29 10.23 0.27
C ILE A 9 9.71 9.32 1.34
N ARG A 10 8.70 9.84 2.04
CA ARG A 10 8.00 9.10 3.10
C ARG A 10 6.74 8.48 2.52
N VAL A 11 6.60 7.17 2.71
CA VAL A 11 5.40 6.43 2.31
C VAL A 11 4.73 5.89 3.57
N THR A 12 3.51 6.32 3.83
CA THR A 12 2.70 5.85 4.95
C THR A 12 1.46 5.15 4.42
N VAL A 13 1.09 4.03 5.02
CA VAL A 13 -0.09 3.26 4.60
C VAL A 13 -0.96 2.98 5.81
N THR A 14 -2.26 3.19 5.65
CA THR A 14 -3.28 2.75 6.61
C THR A 14 -4.26 1.84 5.88
N THR A 15 -4.88 0.92 6.60
CA THR A 15 -5.77 -0.06 6.01
C THR A 15 -7.13 -0.07 6.69
N GLN A 16 -8.13 -0.53 5.93
CA GLN A 16 -9.49 -0.69 6.45
C GLN A 16 -10.09 -1.96 5.85
N TYR A 17 -10.64 -2.81 6.71
CA TYR A 17 -11.41 -3.95 6.27
C TYR A 17 -12.82 -3.50 5.88
N LEU A 18 -13.30 -3.92 4.71
CA LEU A 18 -14.62 -3.53 4.18
C LEU A 18 -15.59 -4.69 4.37
N ALA A 19 -16.16 -4.79 5.57
CA ALA A 19 -17.05 -5.89 5.93
C ALA A 19 -18.26 -6.00 4.99
N ASP A 20 -18.81 -4.87 4.58
CA ASP A 20 -20.01 -4.82 3.71
C ASP A 20 -19.75 -5.41 2.33
N GLN A 21 -18.50 -5.46 1.90
CA GLN A 21 -18.10 -5.99 0.59
C GLN A 21 -17.47 -7.36 0.69
N SER A 22 -17.37 -7.90 1.89
CA SER A 22 -16.67 -9.15 2.17
C SER A 22 -17.65 -10.28 2.46
N GLU A 23 -17.20 -11.51 2.18
CA GLU A 23 -17.93 -12.74 2.46
C GLU A 23 -16.90 -13.86 2.63
N PRO A 24 -17.28 -15.03 3.16
CA PRO A 24 -16.33 -16.14 3.28
C PRO A 24 -15.67 -16.45 1.94
N GLY A 25 -14.33 -16.46 1.93
CA GLY A 25 -13.53 -16.68 0.72
C GLY A 25 -13.30 -15.43 -0.10
N ARG A 26 -13.82 -14.27 0.31
CA ARG A 26 -13.59 -13.01 -0.39
C ARG A 26 -13.53 -11.88 0.62
N TYR A 27 -12.32 -11.46 0.95
CA TYR A 27 -12.06 -10.45 1.97
C TYR A 27 -11.54 -9.20 1.31
N VAL A 28 -12.29 -8.11 1.45
CA VAL A 28 -12.02 -6.85 0.73
C VAL A 28 -11.45 -5.83 1.71
N PHE A 29 -10.35 -5.22 1.30
CA PHE A 29 -9.66 -4.20 2.09
C PHE A 29 -9.47 -2.95 1.26
N ALA A 30 -9.57 -1.80 1.91
CA ALA A 30 -9.09 -0.54 1.35
C ALA A 30 -7.76 -0.21 2.02
N TYR A 31 -6.85 0.39 1.26
CA TYR A 31 -5.63 0.93 1.83
C TYR A 31 -5.43 2.34 1.31
N THR A 32 -5.02 3.23 2.21
CA THR A 32 -4.76 4.63 1.90
C THR A 32 -3.28 4.88 2.04
N VAL A 33 -2.68 5.40 0.99
CA VAL A 33 -1.25 5.68 0.91
C VAL A 33 -1.05 7.19 0.85
N ARG A 34 -0.16 7.69 1.70
CA ARG A 34 0.31 9.07 1.63
C ARG A 34 1.78 9.06 1.28
N ILE A 35 2.13 9.77 0.21
CA ILE A 35 3.50 9.87 -0.29
C ILE A 35 3.92 11.32 -0.13
N ALA A 36 4.91 11.58 0.74
CA ALA A 36 5.33 12.94 1.07
C ALA A 36 6.79 13.14 0.68
N ASN A 37 7.07 14.23 -0.02
CA ASN A 37 8.44 14.61 -0.36
C ASN A 37 9.00 15.48 0.76
N GLU A 38 9.82 14.87 1.60
CA GLU A 38 10.52 15.55 2.70
C GLU A 38 11.98 15.84 2.34
N GLY A 39 12.36 15.55 1.11
CA GLY A 39 13.71 15.74 0.61
C GLY A 39 13.86 17.04 -0.18
N PRO A 40 15.06 17.28 -0.71
CA PRO A 40 15.37 18.55 -1.42
C PRO A 40 15.07 18.51 -2.92
N ASP A 41 14.80 17.32 -3.49
CA ASP A 41 14.69 17.18 -4.94
C ASP A 41 13.25 17.05 -5.38
N VAL A 42 12.94 17.51 -6.59
CA VAL A 42 11.67 17.24 -7.25
C VAL A 42 11.69 15.81 -7.77
N VAL A 43 10.65 15.04 -7.47
CA VAL A 43 10.52 13.66 -7.94
C VAL A 43 9.15 13.46 -8.58
N GLN A 44 9.09 12.50 -9.51
CA GLN A 44 7.83 12.07 -10.11
C GLN A 44 7.65 10.57 -9.89
N LEU A 45 6.51 10.18 -9.37
CA LEU A 45 6.13 8.78 -9.29
C LEU A 45 5.66 8.34 -10.67
N ARG A 46 6.29 7.30 -11.24
CA ARG A 46 5.92 6.83 -12.58
C ARG A 46 5.32 5.45 -12.58
N THR A 47 5.84 4.54 -11.77
CA THR A 47 5.35 3.16 -11.73
C THR A 47 5.26 2.67 -10.30
N ARG A 48 4.53 1.57 -10.13
CA ARG A 48 4.35 0.92 -8.82
C ARG A 48 4.61 -0.57 -8.93
N HIS A 49 5.06 -1.14 -7.82
CA HIS A 49 5.23 -2.58 -7.70
C HIS A 49 4.72 -3.03 -6.34
N TRP A 50 3.76 -3.95 -6.33
CA TRP A 50 3.19 -4.51 -5.12
C TRP A 50 3.47 -6.00 -5.04
N VAL A 51 3.75 -6.48 -3.85
CA VAL A 51 3.87 -7.90 -3.52
C VAL A 51 2.83 -8.20 -2.45
N ILE A 52 1.89 -9.08 -2.77
CA ILE A 52 0.75 -9.41 -1.92
C ILE A 52 0.86 -10.89 -1.58
N THR A 53 0.89 -11.20 -0.27
CA THR A 53 1.00 -12.58 0.20
C THR A 53 -0.20 -12.90 1.07
N ASP A 54 -0.93 -13.99 0.75
CA ASP A 54 -2.07 -14.39 1.55
C ASP A 54 -1.65 -15.30 2.72
N ALA A 55 -2.61 -15.72 3.53
CA ALA A 55 -2.34 -16.53 4.72
C ALA A 55 -1.81 -17.93 4.39
N LYS A 56 -1.98 -18.38 3.14
CA LYS A 56 -1.46 -19.68 2.68
C LYS A 56 -0.07 -19.57 2.07
N GLY A 57 0.50 -18.37 2.05
CA GLY A 57 1.81 -18.15 1.46
C GLY A 57 1.80 -17.95 -0.05
N VAL A 58 0.63 -17.85 -0.65
CA VAL A 58 0.53 -17.59 -2.10
C VAL A 58 0.88 -16.13 -2.36
N VAL A 59 1.84 -15.91 -3.23
CA VAL A 59 2.36 -14.59 -3.56
C VAL A 59 1.83 -14.13 -4.92
N ARG A 60 1.37 -12.90 -4.96
CA ARG A 60 0.92 -12.24 -6.18
C ARG A 60 1.64 -10.92 -6.31
N GLU A 61 2.16 -10.64 -7.51
CA GLU A 61 2.84 -9.38 -7.79
C GLU A 61 2.00 -8.57 -8.77
N VAL A 62 1.95 -7.26 -8.54
CA VAL A 62 1.23 -6.31 -9.40
C VAL A 62 2.20 -5.20 -9.76
N ARG A 63 2.40 -4.99 -11.05
CA ARG A 63 3.19 -3.88 -11.59
C ARG A 63 2.30 -3.04 -12.48
N GLY A 64 2.47 -1.74 -12.44
CA GLY A 64 1.67 -0.85 -13.28
C GLY A 64 2.17 0.58 -13.27
N ASP A 65 1.60 1.36 -14.17
CA ASP A 65 1.93 2.78 -14.30
C ASP A 65 1.13 3.59 -13.30
N GLY A 66 1.81 4.52 -12.62
CA GLY A 66 1.16 5.47 -11.74
C GLY A 66 0.41 4.86 -10.57
N VAL A 67 -0.42 5.67 -9.97
CA VAL A 67 -1.33 5.31 -8.88
C VAL A 67 -2.69 5.94 -9.16
N VAL A 68 -3.73 5.11 -9.19
CA VAL A 68 -5.13 5.49 -9.51
C VAL A 68 -5.21 6.48 -10.69
N GLY A 69 -4.45 6.20 -11.76
CA GLY A 69 -4.46 7.01 -12.97
C GLY A 69 -3.59 8.26 -12.93
N ALA A 70 -2.80 8.48 -11.88
CA ALA A 70 -1.95 9.66 -11.73
C ALA A 70 -0.48 9.29 -11.67
N THR A 71 0.37 10.18 -12.22
CA THR A 71 1.83 10.11 -12.06
C THR A 71 2.30 11.41 -11.41
N PRO A 72 2.05 11.56 -10.10
CA PRO A 72 2.23 12.85 -9.45
C PRO A 72 3.68 13.31 -9.42
N VAL A 73 3.87 14.60 -9.67
CA VAL A 73 5.15 15.27 -9.48
C VAL A 73 5.13 15.91 -8.10
N LEU A 74 6.09 15.57 -7.28
CA LEU A 74 6.18 16.04 -5.91
C LEU A 74 7.39 16.95 -5.77
N THR A 75 7.12 18.24 -5.60
CA THR A 75 8.16 19.19 -5.21
C THR A 75 8.41 19.07 -3.70
N PRO A 76 9.56 19.54 -3.19
CA PRO A 76 9.84 19.49 -1.77
C PRO A 76 8.68 20.09 -0.93
N GLY A 77 8.23 19.36 0.06
CA GLY A 77 7.12 19.75 0.92
C GLY A 77 5.74 19.35 0.42
N LYS A 78 5.63 18.79 -0.78
CA LYS A 78 4.35 18.34 -1.32
C LYS A 78 4.09 16.88 -1.00
N ASP A 79 2.82 16.53 -0.96
CA ASP A 79 2.39 15.15 -0.77
C ASP A 79 1.26 14.78 -1.74
N PHE A 80 1.04 13.49 -1.87
CA PHE A 80 -0.04 12.92 -2.66
C PHE A 80 -0.65 11.77 -1.88
N GLU A 81 -1.98 11.73 -1.80
CA GLU A 81 -2.67 10.67 -1.08
C GLU A 81 -3.68 10.01 -2.00
N TYR A 82 -3.78 8.69 -1.91
CA TYR A 82 -4.79 7.96 -2.67
C TYR A 82 -5.26 6.75 -1.87
N THR A 83 -6.44 6.24 -2.23
CA THR A 83 -7.01 5.03 -1.65
C THR A 83 -7.27 4.04 -2.77
N SER A 84 -6.92 2.79 -2.53
CA SER A 84 -7.16 1.70 -3.47
C SER A 84 -7.62 0.47 -2.69
N GLY A 85 -7.89 -0.61 -3.39
CA GLY A 85 -8.42 -1.81 -2.78
C GLY A 85 -7.58 -3.05 -3.06
N CYS A 86 -7.73 -4.04 -2.18
CA CYS A 86 -7.12 -5.34 -2.34
C CYS A 86 -8.13 -6.40 -1.89
N VAL A 87 -8.25 -7.47 -2.67
CA VAL A 87 -9.13 -8.59 -2.35
C VAL A 87 -8.26 -9.81 -2.09
N LEU A 88 -8.47 -10.43 -0.93
CA LEU A 88 -7.82 -11.69 -0.56
C LEU A 88 -8.83 -12.81 -0.49
N THR A 89 -8.39 -14.04 -0.72
CA THR A 89 -9.21 -15.24 -0.51
C THR A 89 -9.09 -15.78 0.91
N THR A 90 -8.16 -15.22 1.69
CA THR A 90 -7.96 -15.56 3.10
C THR A 90 -8.21 -14.32 3.96
N PRO A 91 -8.55 -14.49 5.24
CA PRO A 91 -8.87 -13.34 6.10
C PRO A 91 -7.65 -12.50 6.50
N ARG A 92 -6.45 -12.99 6.23
CA ARG A 92 -5.21 -12.28 6.54
C ARG A 92 -4.25 -12.35 5.37
N GLY A 93 -3.41 -11.33 5.26
CA GLY A 93 -2.33 -11.29 4.32
C GLY A 93 -1.42 -10.11 4.59
N THR A 94 -0.41 -9.96 3.75
CA THR A 94 0.54 -8.83 3.85
C THR A 94 0.73 -8.21 2.49
N MET A 95 1.04 -6.93 2.48
CA MET A 95 1.44 -6.21 1.28
C MET A 95 2.72 -5.43 1.56
N HIS A 96 3.58 -5.34 0.57
CA HIS A 96 4.72 -4.43 0.55
C HIS A 96 5.07 -4.15 -0.90
N GLY A 97 6.00 -3.25 -1.13
CA GLY A 97 6.40 -2.96 -2.48
C GLY A 97 7.25 -1.71 -2.59
N SER A 98 7.12 -1.04 -3.74
CA SER A 98 7.88 0.16 -4.02
C SER A 98 7.21 1.00 -5.09
N TYR A 99 7.54 2.28 -5.07
CA TYR A 99 7.24 3.20 -6.17
C TYR A 99 8.53 3.56 -6.86
N GLN A 100 8.53 3.54 -8.19
CA GLN A 100 9.68 3.96 -8.97
C GLN A 100 9.59 5.45 -9.18
N MET A 101 10.50 6.19 -8.55
CA MET A 101 10.56 7.65 -8.54
C MET A 101 11.65 8.12 -9.49
N PHE A 102 11.39 9.20 -10.22
CA PHE A 102 12.32 9.80 -11.15
C PHE A 102 12.57 11.24 -10.75
N ARG A 103 13.85 11.65 -10.77
CA ARG A 103 14.27 13.03 -10.56
C ARG A 103 14.31 13.78 -11.87
N GLU A 104 14.45 15.10 -11.80
CA GLU A 104 14.53 15.95 -12.99
C GLU A 104 15.74 15.63 -13.86
N ASP A 105 16.83 15.14 -13.29
CA ASP A 105 18.03 14.78 -14.05
C ASP A 105 17.91 13.39 -14.71
N GLY A 106 16.76 12.75 -14.60
CA GLY A 106 16.52 11.42 -15.17
C GLY A 106 16.96 10.27 -14.31
N SER A 107 17.60 10.51 -13.17
CA SER A 107 17.97 9.44 -12.25
C SER A 107 16.72 8.89 -11.55
N ALA A 108 16.77 7.61 -11.18
CA ALA A 108 15.62 6.93 -10.59
C ALA A 108 16.03 6.20 -9.32
N PHE A 109 15.03 5.98 -8.45
CA PHE A 109 15.19 5.16 -7.26
C PHE A 109 13.85 4.56 -6.88
N ASP A 110 13.89 3.52 -6.06
CA ASP A 110 12.68 2.89 -5.53
C ASP A 110 12.39 3.46 -4.15
N ALA A 111 11.23 4.07 -4.00
CA ALA A 111 10.73 4.48 -2.69
C ALA A 111 10.04 3.27 -2.06
N GLU A 112 10.53 2.83 -0.92
CA GLU A 112 10.03 1.63 -0.25
C GLU A 112 8.65 1.84 0.32
N ILE A 113 7.78 0.82 0.13
CA ILE A 113 6.53 0.68 0.86
C ILE A 113 6.77 -0.44 1.87
N ALA A 114 6.92 -0.07 3.15
CA ALA A 114 7.21 -1.05 4.19
C ALA A 114 6.03 -2.03 4.35
N PRO A 115 6.29 -3.29 4.71
CA PRO A 115 5.23 -4.29 4.85
C PRO A 115 4.15 -3.85 5.83
N PHE A 116 2.91 -4.18 5.50
CA PHE A 116 1.77 -3.99 6.38
C PHE A 116 0.82 -5.18 6.28
N VAL A 117 0.04 -5.37 7.32
CA VAL A 117 -0.87 -6.51 7.45
C VAL A 117 -2.28 -6.08 7.02
N LEU A 118 -2.91 -6.96 6.24
CA LEU A 118 -4.34 -6.92 5.97
C LEU A 118 -4.98 -7.99 6.85
N ALA A 119 -5.91 -7.60 7.70
CA ALA A 119 -6.53 -8.55 8.63
C ALA A 119 -8.00 -8.25 8.80
N ALA A 120 -8.84 -9.21 8.43
CA ALA A 120 -10.25 -9.16 8.78
C ALA A 120 -10.39 -9.40 10.28
N PRO A 121 -11.32 -8.74 10.97
CA PRO A 121 -11.55 -9.01 12.38
C PRO A 121 -11.88 -10.47 12.60
N THR A 122 -11.30 -11.08 13.64
CA THR A 122 -11.64 -12.45 14.00
C THR A 122 -13.04 -12.48 14.57
N GLN A 123 -13.82 -13.46 14.15
CA GLN A 123 -15.15 -13.65 14.70
C GLN A 123 -15.03 -14.30 16.06
N GLY A 124 -15.49 -13.68 17.04
CA GLY A 124 -15.51 -14.19 18.32
C GLY A 124 -14.22 -14.73 18.78
N THR A 125 -14.14 -14.63 18.50
CA THR A 125 -13.63 -14.97 19.03
C THR A 125 -13.84 -14.62 19.83
N ASP A 126 -14.28 -14.30 19.27
CA ASP A 126 -14.76 -14.13 19.60
C ASP A 126 -15.12 -14.24 20.50
N SER A 127 -15.23 -13.99 20.67
CA SER A 127 -15.67 -14.10 21.13
C SER A 127 -16.17 -14.54 21.72
N ASN A 128 -16.17 -14.53 21.58
CA ASN A 128 -16.77 -14.98 21.99
C ASN A 128 -17.05 -15.85 22.54
N TRP A 129 -16.82 -15.89 22.79
CA TRP A 129 -17.14 -16.74 23.01
C TRP A 129 -17.24 -17.03 23.88
N LEU A 130 -17.25 -16.40 23.86
CA LEU A 130 -17.61 -16.46 24.38
C LEU A 130 -18.06 -16.65 24.85
N ASN A 131 -18.08 -16.54 24.91
CA ASN A 131 -18.62 -16.61 25.04
C ASN A 131 -18.85 -16.77 25.40
#